data_78c33986702f38fd159dd9ffe705c874
#
_entry.id   78c33986702f38fd159dd9ffe705c874
#
_cell.length_a   1.000
_cell.length_b   1.000
_cell.length_c   1.000
_cell.angle_alpha   90.00
_cell.angle_beta   90.00
_cell.angle_gamma   90.00
#
_symmetry.space_group_name_H-M   'P 1'
#
loop_
_entity.id
_entity.type
_entity.pdbx_description
1 polymer ?
#
loop_
_entity_poly.entity_id
_entity_poly.type
_entity_poly.pdbx_seq_one_letter_code
_entity_poly.pdbx_strand_id
1 'polypeptide(L)'
;MKIISKTAKSDIATVYIAEINGKHVEFVESTQPPIPKQDKWVLIISTLFGCPVGCKMCDAGSFYHGKLSKQEMLGQIDYLVSKYYDNKNIPVKKFKIQFARMGEPAFNSAVIDVLNELPLYYNAPGLIPSISTVAPSGCEDFFVRLLEVKNKLYKNGKFQLQFSLHTTDEKLRDDIIPIKKWKFSEIAKFSEKFYAAGDRKITLNFALEKNYNFDIDQLRKYFDPKIFAIKITPINPTLNAIKHKLESYIKSDINDDKQRLVDKLQTCGYDTLFSVGELEENKIGSNCGQYIKRYFDVGKKITGTYEYDLVEDL
;
A
#
# COMPACT_ATOMS: atom_id res chain seq x y z
N MET A 1 0.71 2.50 -22.90
CA MET A 1 -0.36 2.35 -21.89
C MET A 1 -1.57 3.11 -22.40
N LYS A 2 -2.73 2.44 -22.47
CA LYS A 2 -4.02 3.02 -22.85
C LYS A 2 -4.95 2.97 -21.64
N ILE A 3 -5.51 4.09 -21.20
CA ILE A 3 -6.55 4.09 -20.17
C ILE A 3 -7.83 3.57 -20.81
N ILE A 4 -8.45 2.59 -20.19
CA ILE A 4 -9.68 1.97 -20.70
C ILE A 4 -10.90 2.30 -19.84
N SER A 5 -10.70 2.59 -18.58
CA SER A 5 -11.78 2.97 -17.67
C SER A 5 -11.26 3.70 -16.44
N LYS A 6 -12.14 4.46 -15.79
CA LYS A 6 -11.89 5.09 -14.51
C LYS A 6 -13.13 5.09 -13.63
N THR A 7 -12.92 5.15 -12.33
CA THR A 7 -13.99 5.40 -11.35
C THR A 7 -13.49 6.41 -10.34
N ALA A 8 -14.35 7.34 -9.95
CA ALA A 8 -13.91 8.46 -9.13
C ALA A 8 -15.01 8.99 -8.20
N LYS A 9 -14.53 9.46 -7.04
CA LYS A 9 -15.09 10.64 -6.37
C LYS A 9 -13.92 11.64 -6.31
N SER A 10 -13.99 12.66 -7.12
CA SER A 10 -12.85 13.51 -7.52
C SER A 10 -12.15 14.23 -6.36
N ASP A 11 -12.85 14.44 -5.26
CA ASP A 11 -12.32 15.04 -4.02
C ASP A 11 -11.64 14.03 -3.09
N ILE A 12 -11.79 12.72 -3.33
CA ILE A 12 -11.23 11.65 -2.52
C ILE A 12 -10.21 10.83 -3.29
N ALA A 13 -10.64 10.13 -4.35
CA ALA A 13 -9.76 9.29 -5.15
C ALA A 13 -10.31 9.02 -6.55
N THR A 14 -9.39 8.74 -7.47
CA THR A 14 -9.70 8.20 -8.80
C THR A 14 -8.90 6.92 -9.01
N VAL A 15 -9.58 5.84 -9.33
CA VAL A 15 -8.97 4.58 -9.76
C VAL A 15 -8.99 4.54 -11.29
N TYR A 16 -7.86 4.25 -11.88
CA TYR A 16 -7.68 4.09 -13.33
C TYR A 16 -7.42 2.64 -13.65
N ILE A 17 -8.06 2.13 -14.69
CA ILE A 17 -7.75 0.85 -15.31
C ILE A 17 -7.09 1.12 -16.64
N ALA A 18 -5.92 0.54 -16.86
CA ALA A 18 -5.18 0.68 -18.10
C ALA A 18 -4.87 -0.67 -18.72
N GLU A 19 -4.79 -0.69 -20.05
CA GLU A 19 -4.27 -1.80 -20.83
C GLU A 19 -2.83 -1.50 -21.25
N ILE A 20 -1.98 -2.50 -21.07
CA ILE A 20 -0.57 -2.50 -21.50
C ILE A 20 -0.28 -3.85 -22.16
N ASN A 21 -0.05 -3.86 -23.47
CA ASN A 21 0.28 -5.08 -24.21
C ASN A 21 -0.73 -6.23 -23.99
N GLY A 22 -2.03 -5.92 -24.00
CA GLY A 22 -3.12 -6.89 -23.77
C GLY A 22 -3.30 -7.32 -22.32
N LYS A 23 -2.55 -6.76 -21.37
CA LYS A 23 -2.68 -6.99 -19.94
C LYS A 23 -3.25 -5.77 -19.24
N HIS A 24 -3.95 -5.98 -18.12
CA HIS A 24 -4.61 -4.90 -17.41
C HIS A 24 -3.89 -4.59 -16.10
N VAL A 25 -3.85 -3.31 -15.77
CA VAL A 25 -3.25 -2.77 -14.55
C VAL A 25 -4.12 -1.67 -13.97
N GLU A 26 -4.11 -1.54 -12.67
CA GLU A 26 -4.76 -0.42 -11.97
C GLU A 26 -3.74 0.47 -11.28
N PHE A 27 -4.07 1.75 -11.19
CA PHE A 27 -3.37 2.69 -10.35
C PHE A 27 -4.33 3.78 -9.86
N VAL A 28 -3.94 4.50 -8.82
CA VAL A 28 -4.83 5.40 -8.09
C VAL A 28 -4.18 6.76 -7.90
N GLU A 29 -4.96 7.79 -8.11
CA GLU A 29 -4.72 9.13 -7.60
C GLU A 29 -5.59 9.32 -6.37
N SER A 30 -5.00 9.68 -5.22
CA SER A 30 -5.72 9.90 -3.98
C SER A 30 -5.34 11.25 -3.35
N THR A 31 -6.36 11.92 -2.84
CA THR A 31 -6.25 13.08 -1.96
C THR A 31 -6.73 12.68 -0.58
N GLN A 32 -6.53 13.51 0.41
CA GLN A 32 -7.02 13.24 1.76
C GLN A 32 -7.74 14.47 2.30
N PRO A 33 -9.04 14.61 2.01
CA PRO A 33 -9.82 15.74 2.56
C PRO A 33 -9.71 15.80 4.09
N PRO A 34 -9.69 16.97 4.72
CA PRO A 34 -9.74 18.31 4.09
C PRO A 34 -8.37 18.84 3.61
N ILE A 35 -7.32 18.02 3.56
CA ILE A 35 -5.97 18.44 3.16
C ILE A 35 -5.97 18.72 1.65
N PRO A 36 -5.65 19.95 1.21
CA PRO A 36 -5.63 20.26 -0.21
C PRO A 36 -4.49 19.54 -0.93
N LYS A 37 -4.67 19.28 -2.23
CA LYS A 37 -3.70 18.55 -3.07
C LYS A 37 -2.30 19.17 -3.05
N GLN A 38 -2.19 20.49 -2.97
CA GLN A 38 -0.91 21.21 -2.90
C GLN A 38 -0.12 20.85 -1.63
N ASP A 39 -0.80 20.46 -0.56
CA ASP A 39 -0.17 20.06 0.68
C ASP A 39 0.10 18.57 0.72
N LYS A 40 -0.79 17.75 0.12
CA LYS A 40 -0.62 16.31 0.08
C LYS A 40 -1.26 15.69 -1.17
N TRP A 41 -0.45 15.01 -1.94
CA TRP A 41 -0.87 14.25 -3.11
C TRP A 41 -0.27 12.85 -3.10
N VAL A 42 -1.10 11.84 -3.30
CA VAL A 42 -0.70 10.44 -3.20
C VAL A 42 -1.03 9.71 -4.50
N LEU A 43 -0.02 9.13 -5.11
CA LEU A 43 -0.15 8.19 -6.20
C LEU A 43 0.07 6.78 -5.67
N ILE A 44 -0.81 5.84 -6.03
CA ILE A 44 -0.66 4.43 -5.65
C ILE A 44 -0.54 3.63 -6.95
N ILE A 45 0.65 3.11 -7.22
CA ILE A 45 0.97 2.43 -8.46
C ILE A 45 1.10 0.94 -8.28
N SER A 46 0.89 0.22 -9.36
CA SER A 46 1.09 -1.23 -9.48
C SER A 46 2.52 -1.56 -9.87
N THR A 47 3.00 -2.71 -9.40
CA THR A 47 4.33 -3.24 -9.70
C THR A 47 4.29 -4.55 -10.49
N LEU A 48 3.15 -5.22 -10.47
CA LEU A 48 2.91 -6.48 -11.18
C LEU A 48 1.53 -6.43 -11.86
N PHE A 49 1.32 -7.27 -12.85
CA PHE A 49 -0.01 -7.58 -13.39
C PHE A 49 -0.67 -8.66 -12.52
N GLY A 50 -1.41 -8.27 -11.48
CA GLY A 50 -1.89 -9.15 -10.42
C GLY A 50 -0.83 -9.37 -9.32
N CYS A 51 -1.01 -10.40 -8.48
CA CYS A 51 -0.09 -10.68 -7.39
C CYS A 51 0.01 -12.18 -7.09
N PRO A 52 1.19 -12.79 -7.09
CA PRO A 52 1.35 -14.21 -6.80
C PRO A 52 1.30 -14.53 -5.30
N VAL A 53 1.20 -13.52 -4.41
CA VAL A 53 1.15 -13.74 -2.96
C VAL A 53 -0.15 -14.41 -2.52
N GLY A 54 -1.30 -13.99 -3.06
CA GLY A 54 -2.59 -14.60 -2.75
C GLY A 54 -3.09 -14.31 -1.33
N CYS A 55 -2.80 -13.14 -0.74
CA CYS A 55 -3.31 -12.78 0.58
C CYS A 55 -4.83 -12.91 0.65
N LYS A 56 -5.35 -13.51 1.73
CA LYS A 56 -6.79 -13.83 1.89
C LYS A 56 -7.72 -12.62 1.82
N MET A 57 -7.22 -11.42 2.09
CA MET A 57 -7.98 -10.17 2.07
C MET A 57 -7.82 -9.36 0.78
N CYS A 58 -6.95 -9.77 -0.16
CA CYS A 58 -6.53 -8.94 -1.28
C CYS A 58 -7.00 -9.50 -2.62
N ASP A 59 -7.74 -8.70 -3.39
CA ASP A 59 -8.25 -9.12 -4.70
C ASP A 59 -7.17 -9.20 -5.79
N ALA A 60 -6.03 -8.50 -5.64
CA ALA A 60 -4.89 -8.61 -6.54
C ALA A 60 -4.30 -10.03 -6.62
N GLY A 61 -4.48 -10.84 -5.56
CA GLY A 61 -4.02 -12.24 -5.50
C GLY A 61 -4.84 -13.24 -6.31
N SER A 62 -5.87 -12.78 -7.02
CA SER A 62 -6.75 -13.67 -7.80
C SER A 62 -6.16 -14.07 -9.16
N PHE A 63 -5.14 -13.36 -9.64
CA PHE A 63 -4.48 -13.60 -10.92
C PHE A 63 -3.04 -13.06 -10.88
N TYR A 64 -2.21 -13.57 -11.80
CA TYR A 64 -0.85 -13.07 -11.99
C TYR A 64 -0.40 -13.29 -13.44
N HIS A 65 -0.02 -12.22 -14.13
CA HIS A 65 0.38 -12.22 -15.54
C HIS A 65 1.77 -11.63 -15.78
N GLY A 66 2.59 -11.54 -14.71
CA GLY A 66 3.98 -11.11 -14.81
C GLY A 66 4.29 -9.76 -14.16
N LYS A 67 5.53 -9.32 -14.37
CA LYS A 67 6.08 -8.09 -13.77
C LYS A 67 5.87 -6.91 -14.71
N LEU A 68 5.64 -5.74 -14.15
CA LEU A 68 5.72 -4.47 -14.88
C LEU A 68 7.19 -4.08 -15.10
N SER A 69 7.50 -3.60 -16.27
CA SER A 69 8.79 -2.99 -16.55
C SER A 69 8.91 -1.63 -15.85
N LYS A 70 10.13 -1.10 -15.78
CA LYS A 70 10.40 0.26 -15.29
C LYS A 70 9.55 1.29 -16.04
N GLN A 71 9.51 1.22 -17.36
CA GLN A 71 8.76 2.14 -18.23
C GLN A 71 7.25 2.06 -17.99
N GLU A 72 6.72 0.87 -17.77
CA GLU A 72 5.29 0.69 -17.47
C GLU A 72 4.91 1.24 -16.08
N MET A 73 5.80 1.13 -15.09
CA MET A 73 5.60 1.76 -13.78
C MET A 73 5.72 3.29 -13.85
N LEU A 74 6.74 3.82 -14.54
CA LEU A 74 6.88 5.26 -14.77
C LEU A 74 5.72 5.82 -15.58
N GLY A 75 5.19 5.07 -16.54
CA GLY A 75 4.04 5.46 -17.34
C GLY A 75 2.77 5.70 -16.52
N GLN A 76 2.55 4.95 -15.43
CA GLN A 76 1.44 5.21 -14.49
C GLN A 76 1.64 6.55 -13.77
N ILE A 77 2.86 6.85 -13.33
CA ILE A 77 3.21 8.09 -12.64
C ILE A 77 3.11 9.28 -13.61
N ASP A 78 3.72 9.16 -14.79
CA ASP A 78 3.70 10.21 -15.81
C ASP A 78 2.29 10.57 -16.26
N TYR A 79 1.41 9.58 -16.43
CA TYR A 79 0.01 9.83 -16.77
C TYR A 79 -0.67 10.72 -15.72
N LEU A 80 -0.45 10.46 -14.43
CA LEU A 80 -1.07 11.24 -13.36
C LEU A 80 -0.42 12.61 -13.21
N VAL A 81 0.91 12.68 -13.32
CA VAL A 81 1.67 13.93 -13.17
C VAL A 81 1.35 14.90 -14.29
N SER A 82 1.35 14.45 -15.54
CA SER A 82 1.12 15.33 -16.72
C SER A 82 -0.28 15.93 -16.78
N LYS A 83 -1.25 15.40 -16.03
CA LYS A 83 -2.58 16.04 -15.90
C LYS A 83 -2.53 17.42 -15.22
N TYR A 84 -1.48 17.70 -14.43
CA TYR A 84 -1.39 18.90 -13.59
C TYR A 84 -0.06 19.64 -13.74
N TYR A 85 0.99 18.96 -14.20
CA TYR A 85 2.36 19.47 -14.21
C TYR A 85 3.09 19.03 -15.48
N ASP A 86 2.86 19.72 -16.59
CA ASP A 86 3.43 19.41 -17.93
C ASP A 86 4.96 19.42 -17.93
N ASN A 87 5.57 20.29 -17.13
CA ASN A 87 7.02 20.43 -17.01
C ASN A 87 7.65 19.53 -15.93
N LYS A 88 6.85 18.64 -15.32
CA LYS A 88 7.31 17.75 -14.23
C LYS A 88 7.86 18.48 -12.99
N ASN A 89 7.55 19.75 -12.81
CA ASN A 89 7.85 20.51 -11.61
C ASN A 89 6.65 20.43 -10.66
N ILE A 90 6.81 19.69 -9.56
CA ILE A 90 5.72 19.32 -8.65
C ILE A 90 5.93 20.00 -7.29
N PRO A 91 5.36 21.20 -7.05
CA PRO A 91 5.57 21.97 -5.82
C PRO A 91 4.69 21.49 -4.66
N VAL A 92 4.25 20.23 -4.68
CA VAL A 92 3.44 19.64 -3.62
C VAL A 92 4.31 19.39 -2.39
N LYS A 93 3.87 19.86 -1.20
CA LYS A 93 4.65 19.73 0.05
C LYS A 93 4.90 18.28 0.44
N LYS A 94 3.95 17.39 0.21
CA LYS A 94 4.06 15.94 0.42
C LYS A 94 3.54 15.20 -0.81
N PHE A 95 4.44 14.98 -1.77
CA PHE A 95 4.17 14.18 -2.97
C PHE A 95 4.58 12.74 -2.70
N LYS A 96 3.61 11.85 -2.50
CA LYS A 96 3.85 10.45 -2.13
C LYS A 96 3.56 9.51 -3.30
N ILE A 97 4.52 8.65 -3.63
CA ILE A 97 4.36 7.57 -4.61
C ILE A 97 4.42 6.24 -3.86
N GLN A 98 3.30 5.53 -3.79
CA GLN A 98 3.18 4.25 -3.11
C GLN A 98 3.21 3.11 -4.12
N PHE A 99 4.15 2.18 -3.95
CA PHE A 99 4.23 0.93 -4.70
C PHE A 99 3.40 -0.11 -3.94
N ALA A 100 2.08 -0.04 -4.08
CA ALA A 100 1.15 -0.78 -3.22
C ALA A 100 -0.21 -1.10 -3.85
N ARG A 101 -0.42 -0.90 -5.17
CA ARG A 101 -1.73 -1.21 -5.78
C ARG A 101 -1.84 -2.69 -6.14
N MET A 102 -1.22 -3.11 -7.22
CA MET A 102 -1.18 -4.52 -7.64
C MET A 102 0.26 -5.03 -7.56
N GLY A 103 0.43 -6.14 -6.83
CA GLY A 103 1.70 -6.84 -6.74
C GLY A 103 2.50 -6.57 -5.48
N GLU A 104 3.33 -7.53 -5.14
CA GLU A 104 4.36 -7.44 -4.10
C GLU A 104 5.61 -6.77 -4.72
N PRO A 105 6.02 -5.59 -4.26
CA PRO A 105 7.15 -4.86 -4.88
C PRO A 105 8.46 -5.64 -4.87
N ALA A 106 8.71 -6.45 -3.82
CA ALA A 106 9.95 -7.21 -3.70
C ALA A 106 10.10 -8.30 -4.78
N PHE A 107 9.03 -8.71 -5.44
CA PHE A 107 9.11 -9.63 -6.57
C PHE A 107 9.52 -8.95 -7.89
N ASN A 108 9.68 -7.63 -7.90
CA ASN A 108 10.03 -6.88 -9.10
C ASN A 108 11.25 -5.97 -8.87
N SER A 109 12.43 -6.43 -9.30
CA SER A 109 13.67 -5.65 -9.18
C SER A 109 13.64 -4.31 -9.91
N ALA A 110 12.81 -4.16 -10.97
CA ALA A 110 12.64 -2.88 -11.67
C ALA A 110 12.05 -1.76 -10.80
N VAL A 111 11.44 -2.08 -9.65
CA VAL A 111 11.05 -1.08 -8.65
C VAL A 111 12.26 -0.29 -8.14
N ILE A 112 13.39 -0.95 -7.95
CA ILE A 112 14.65 -0.29 -7.54
C ILE A 112 15.13 0.68 -8.62
N ASP A 113 14.99 0.31 -9.90
CA ASP A 113 15.38 1.16 -11.02
C ASP A 113 14.47 2.39 -11.10
N VAL A 114 13.15 2.23 -10.88
CA VAL A 114 12.21 3.36 -10.76
C VAL A 114 12.63 4.28 -9.61
N LEU A 115 12.90 3.74 -8.42
CA LEU A 115 13.33 4.54 -7.27
C LEU A 115 14.60 5.35 -7.54
N ASN A 116 15.58 4.78 -8.28
CA ASN A 116 16.79 5.51 -8.67
C ASN A 116 16.50 6.67 -9.63
N GLU A 117 15.48 6.55 -10.46
CA GLU A 117 15.20 7.51 -11.53
C GLU A 117 14.16 8.59 -11.14
N LEU A 118 13.30 8.34 -10.13
CA LEU A 118 12.28 9.32 -9.74
C LEU A 118 12.82 10.74 -9.55
N PRO A 119 13.95 10.99 -8.85
CA PRO A 119 14.49 12.35 -8.68
C PRO A 119 15.06 12.95 -9.96
N LEU A 120 15.34 12.14 -10.98
CA LEU A 120 15.81 12.59 -12.30
C LEU A 120 14.65 12.98 -13.22
N TYR A 121 13.52 12.28 -13.08
CA TYR A 121 12.32 12.53 -13.90
C TYR A 121 11.47 13.68 -13.37
N TYR A 122 11.43 13.88 -12.03
CA TYR A 122 10.50 14.82 -11.38
C TYR A 122 11.27 15.79 -10.49
N ASN A 123 11.13 17.08 -10.75
CA ASN A 123 11.53 18.11 -9.80
C ASN A 123 10.44 18.24 -8.73
N ALA A 124 10.54 17.44 -7.68
CA ALA A 124 9.53 17.33 -6.63
C ALA A 124 10.20 17.37 -5.24
N PRO A 125 10.41 18.55 -4.64
CA PRO A 125 11.04 18.68 -3.33
C PRO A 125 10.34 17.89 -2.21
N GLY A 126 9.02 17.71 -2.34
CA GLY A 126 8.18 16.92 -1.43
C GLY A 126 8.06 15.44 -1.74
N LEU A 127 8.88 14.90 -2.65
CA LEU A 127 8.83 13.49 -3.06
C LEU A 127 9.14 12.54 -1.89
N ILE A 128 8.22 11.60 -1.66
CA ILE A 128 8.33 10.53 -0.67
C ILE A 128 7.89 9.21 -1.31
N PRO A 129 8.81 8.43 -1.87
CA PRO A 129 8.50 7.05 -2.27
C PRO A 129 8.12 6.21 -1.05
N SER A 130 7.22 5.27 -1.26
CA SER A 130 6.74 4.38 -0.20
C SER A 130 6.62 2.94 -0.71
N ILE A 131 7.30 2.02 -0.05
CA ILE A 131 7.21 0.58 -0.31
C ILE A 131 6.37 -0.06 0.76
N SER A 132 5.37 -0.84 0.34
CA SER A 132 4.60 -1.74 1.21
C SER A 132 4.86 -3.17 0.78
N THR A 133 5.32 -4.02 1.70
CA THR A 133 5.76 -5.39 1.38
C THR A 133 5.35 -6.37 2.46
N VAL A 134 5.15 -7.63 2.07
CA VAL A 134 5.01 -8.76 3.00
C VAL A 134 6.37 -9.37 3.39
N ALA A 135 7.46 -8.85 2.82
CA ALA A 135 8.82 -9.36 2.97
C ALA A 135 8.96 -10.83 2.53
N PRO A 136 8.75 -11.17 1.25
CA PRO A 136 8.87 -12.54 0.77
C PRO A 136 10.31 -13.05 0.91
N SER A 137 10.48 -14.31 1.32
CA SER A 137 11.78 -15.00 1.34
C SER A 137 12.30 -15.20 -0.08
N GLY A 138 13.62 -15.16 -0.26
CA GLY A 138 14.26 -15.24 -1.57
C GLY A 138 14.33 -13.91 -2.33
N CYS A 139 13.97 -12.81 -1.67
CA CYS A 139 14.07 -11.45 -2.21
C CYS A 139 15.09 -10.58 -1.45
N GLU A 140 16.05 -11.19 -0.80
CA GLU A 140 17.04 -10.49 0.04
C GLU A 140 17.83 -9.45 -0.75
N ASP A 141 18.18 -9.74 -2.02
CA ASP A 141 18.84 -8.78 -2.92
C ASP A 141 18.01 -7.51 -3.15
N PHE A 142 16.69 -7.64 -3.30
CA PHE A 142 15.81 -6.47 -3.40
C PHE A 142 15.94 -5.56 -2.18
N PHE A 143 15.96 -6.12 -0.98
CA PHE A 143 16.05 -5.36 0.26
C PHE A 143 17.43 -4.72 0.47
N VAL A 144 18.51 -5.40 0.05
CA VAL A 144 19.87 -4.82 0.06
C VAL A 144 19.90 -3.60 -0.86
N ARG A 145 19.47 -3.72 -2.10
CA ARG A 145 19.42 -2.62 -3.07
C ARG A 145 18.46 -1.51 -2.63
N LEU A 146 17.35 -1.85 -1.97
CA LEU A 146 16.42 -0.86 -1.41
C LEU A 146 17.08 0.02 -0.34
N LEU A 147 17.86 -0.61 0.55
CA LEU A 147 18.64 0.10 1.57
C LEU A 147 19.66 1.05 0.93
N GLU A 148 20.39 0.59 -0.09
CA GLU A 148 21.36 1.39 -0.84
C GLU A 148 20.73 2.63 -1.48
N VAL A 149 19.62 2.43 -2.22
CA VAL A 149 18.88 3.52 -2.88
C VAL A 149 18.33 4.51 -1.86
N LYS A 150 17.72 4.03 -0.77
CA LYS A 150 17.22 4.88 0.31
C LYS A 150 18.36 5.71 0.91
N ASN A 151 19.49 5.10 1.22
CA ASN A 151 20.64 5.80 1.80
C ASN A 151 21.30 6.78 0.84
N LYS A 152 21.22 6.53 -0.47
CA LYS A 152 21.76 7.43 -1.50
C LYS A 152 20.85 8.63 -1.77
N LEU A 153 19.54 8.40 -1.93
CA LEU A 153 18.62 9.38 -2.51
C LEU A 153 17.54 9.90 -1.54
N TYR A 154 17.19 9.15 -0.52
CA TYR A 154 15.98 9.39 0.27
C TYR A 154 16.23 9.44 1.79
N LYS A 155 17.32 10.08 2.22
CA LYS A 155 17.65 10.27 3.64
C LYS A 155 16.70 11.26 4.33
N ASN A 156 16.78 11.33 5.64
CA ASN A 156 16.12 12.35 6.45
C ASN A 156 14.59 12.37 6.27
N GLY A 157 13.97 11.21 6.39
CA GLY A 157 12.52 11.06 6.33
C GLY A 157 11.89 11.17 4.95
N LYS A 158 12.70 11.17 3.88
CA LYS A 158 12.20 11.20 2.49
C LYS A 158 11.81 9.82 1.92
N PHE A 159 11.75 8.80 2.76
CA PHE A 159 11.32 7.45 2.38
C PHE A 159 10.34 6.87 3.41
N GLN A 160 9.42 6.03 2.97
CA GLN A 160 8.52 5.29 3.83
C GLN A 160 8.62 3.79 3.53
N LEU A 161 9.01 3.00 4.51
CA LEU A 161 8.93 1.53 4.45
C LEU A 161 7.79 1.05 5.33
N GLN A 162 6.99 0.12 4.80
CA GLN A 162 5.90 -0.53 5.52
C GLN A 162 5.97 -2.03 5.33
N PHE A 163 5.92 -2.78 6.44
CA PHE A 163 5.71 -4.23 6.43
C PHE A 163 4.26 -4.57 6.73
N SER A 164 3.65 -5.38 5.88
CA SER A 164 2.29 -5.90 6.08
C SER A 164 2.37 -7.16 6.94
N LEU A 165 1.92 -7.04 8.21
CA LEU A 165 1.93 -8.13 9.17
C LEU A 165 0.55 -8.77 9.35
N HIS A 166 -0.47 -7.94 9.55
CA HIS A 166 -1.90 -8.25 9.73
C HIS A 166 -2.24 -9.02 11.02
N THR A 167 -1.27 -9.59 11.70
CA THR A 167 -1.41 -10.28 12.99
C THR A 167 -0.09 -10.24 13.75
N THR A 168 -0.13 -10.46 15.06
CA THR A 168 1.04 -10.64 15.94
C THR A 168 1.42 -12.11 16.11
N ASP A 169 0.72 -13.03 15.48
CA ASP A 169 0.99 -14.47 15.46
C ASP A 169 1.59 -14.89 14.11
N GLU A 170 2.82 -15.44 14.11
CA GLU A 170 3.51 -15.84 12.88
C GLU A 170 2.82 -17.00 12.16
N LYS A 171 2.19 -17.95 12.88
CA LYS A 171 1.45 -19.07 12.26
C LYS A 171 0.19 -18.58 11.57
N LEU A 172 -0.53 -17.66 12.23
CA LEU A 172 -1.71 -17.03 11.63
C LEU A 172 -1.32 -16.15 10.45
N ARG A 173 -0.15 -15.48 10.52
CA ARG A 173 0.39 -14.72 9.40
C ARG A 173 0.68 -15.61 8.19
N ASP A 174 1.12 -16.86 8.40
CA ASP A 174 1.35 -17.83 7.32
C ASP A 174 0.04 -18.23 6.63
N ASP A 175 -1.05 -18.32 7.38
CA ASP A 175 -2.38 -18.60 6.84
C ASP A 175 -2.98 -17.42 6.06
N ILE A 176 -2.78 -16.18 6.54
CA ILE A 176 -3.29 -14.94 5.90
C ILE A 176 -2.52 -14.60 4.63
N ILE A 177 -1.19 -14.79 4.65
CA ILE A 177 -0.25 -14.48 3.58
C ILE A 177 0.45 -15.79 3.17
N PRO A 178 -0.11 -16.56 2.24
CA PRO A 178 0.25 -17.97 2.01
C PRO A 178 1.50 -18.15 1.13
N ILE A 179 2.57 -17.41 1.42
CA ILE A 179 3.89 -17.59 0.79
C ILE A 179 4.98 -17.66 1.86
N LYS A 180 6.16 -18.19 1.51
CA LYS A 180 7.34 -18.07 2.36
C LYS A 180 7.75 -16.61 2.47
N LYS A 181 7.92 -16.12 3.69
CA LYS A 181 8.25 -14.73 3.98
C LYS A 181 9.07 -14.63 5.25
N TRP A 182 9.71 -13.51 5.45
CA TRP A 182 10.50 -13.25 6.62
C TRP A 182 9.70 -13.39 7.92
N LYS A 183 10.31 -13.98 8.92
CA LYS A 183 9.84 -13.97 10.30
C LYS A 183 9.95 -12.58 10.92
N PHE A 184 9.30 -12.37 12.04
CA PHE A 184 9.36 -11.07 12.74
C PHE A 184 10.81 -10.72 13.14
N SER A 185 11.61 -11.70 13.56
CA SER A 185 13.03 -11.50 13.87
C SER A 185 13.86 -11.05 12.66
N GLU A 186 13.56 -11.54 11.46
CA GLU A 186 14.26 -11.16 10.23
C GLU A 186 13.88 -9.75 9.78
N ILE A 187 12.57 -9.40 9.89
CA ILE A 187 12.07 -8.04 9.66
C ILE A 187 12.75 -7.06 10.63
N ALA A 188 12.80 -7.39 11.92
CA ALA A 188 13.44 -6.55 12.93
C ALA A 188 14.93 -6.32 12.61
N LYS A 189 15.67 -7.39 12.36
CA LYS A 189 17.12 -7.32 12.02
C LYS A 189 17.41 -6.48 10.76
N PHE A 190 16.58 -6.61 9.74
CA PHE A 190 16.71 -5.76 8.55
C PHE A 190 16.39 -4.30 8.87
N SER A 191 15.33 -4.05 9.64
CA SER A 191 14.86 -2.73 10.00
C SER A 191 15.86 -1.93 10.82
N GLU A 192 16.60 -2.57 11.72
CA GLU A 192 17.72 -1.98 12.48
C GLU A 192 18.80 -1.41 11.55
N LYS A 193 19.08 -2.09 10.43
CA LYS A 193 20.03 -1.62 9.42
C LYS A 193 19.44 -0.53 8.52
N PHE A 194 18.13 -0.61 8.29
CA PHE A 194 17.44 0.30 7.37
C PHE A 194 17.18 1.68 8.00
N TYR A 195 16.84 1.71 9.29
CA TYR A 195 16.50 2.93 10.00
C TYR A 195 17.74 3.71 10.42
N ALA A 196 17.76 5.00 10.13
CA ALA A 196 18.77 5.92 10.61
C ALA A 196 18.11 7.11 11.34
N ALA A 197 18.85 7.79 12.19
CA ALA A 197 18.34 8.98 12.87
C ALA A 197 17.86 10.04 11.86
N GLY A 198 16.66 10.57 12.07
CA GLY A 198 16.00 11.49 11.15
C GLY A 198 15.12 10.81 10.08
N ASP A 199 15.17 9.50 9.95
CA ASP A 199 14.26 8.75 9.08
C ASP A 199 12.85 8.64 9.67
N ARG A 200 11.87 8.35 8.82
CA ARG A 200 10.53 7.94 9.27
C ARG A 200 10.62 6.57 9.89
N LYS A 201 9.96 6.38 11.03
CA LYS A 201 9.80 5.03 11.60
C LYS A 201 9.22 4.08 10.57
N ILE A 202 9.71 2.85 10.57
CA ILE A 202 9.21 1.77 9.73
C ILE A 202 7.82 1.40 10.21
N THR A 203 6.86 1.37 9.29
CA THR A 203 5.47 1.10 9.65
C THR A 203 5.19 -0.39 9.63
N LEU A 204 4.66 -0.91 10.72
CA LEU A 204 4.04 -2.23 10.78
C LEU A 204 2.53 -2.08 10.55
N ASN A 205 2.02 -2.61 9.44
CA ASN A 205 0.62 -2.48 9.09
C ASN A 205 -0.18 -3.72 9.46
N PHE A 206 -1.29 -3.48 10.13
CA PHE A 206 -2.24 -4.48 10.56
C PHE A 206 -3.63 -4.17 10.02
N ALA A 207 -4.07 -4.92 9.02
CA ALA A 207 -5.47 -5.02 8.68
C ALA A 207 -6.06 -6.07 9.64
N LEU A 208 -6.64 -5.58 10.74
CA LEU A 208 -7.05 -6.46 11.83
C LEU A 208 -8.39 -7.11 11.56
N GLU A 209 -8.40 -8.43 11.67
CA GLU A 209 -9.62 -9.24 11.70
C GLU A 209 -10.17 -9.29 13.14
N LYS A 210 -11.49 -9.27 13.27
CA LYS A 210 -12.23 -9.14 14.54
C LYS A 210 -11.89 -10.23 15.57
N ASN A 211 -11.67 -11.45 15.12
CA ASN A 211 -11.43 -12.60 15.98
C ASN A 211 -9.94 -12.88 16.24
N TYR A 212 -9.03 -12.05 15.68
CA TYR A 212 -7.60 -12.26 15.86
C TYR A 212 -7.12 -11.58 17.15
N ASN A 213 -6.44 -12.34 17.98
CA ASN A 213 -5.78 -11.78 19.14
C ASN A 213 -4.63 -10.86 18.69
N PHE A 214 -4.58 -9.66 19.26
CA PHE A 214 -3.50 -8.71 19.06
C PHE A 214 -2.62 -8.68 20.31
N ASP A 215 -1.52 -9.42 20.26
CA ASP A 215 -0.59 -9.58 21.39
C ASP A 215 0.52 -8.52 21.33
N ILE A 216 0.46 -7.54 22.25
CA ILE A 216 1.43 -6.44 22.31
C ILE A 216 2.79 -6.93 22.85
N ASP A 217 2.83 -7.96 23.68
CA ASP A 217 4.09 -8.49 24.21
C ASP A 217 4.88 -9.20 23.11
N GLN A 218 4.21 -9.87 22.19
CA GLN A 218 4.86 -10.40 20.98
C GLN A 218 5.41 -9.28 20.09
N LEU A 219 4.73 -8.15 19.95
CA LEU A 219 5.27 -7.00 19.23
C LEU A 219 6.54 -6.46 19.89
N ARG A 220 6.49 -6.24 21.20
CA ARG A 220 7.62 -5.69 21.99
C ARG A 220 8.85 -6.59 21.96
N LYS A 221 8.65 -7.89 21.82
CA LYS A 221 9.76 -8.86 21.73
C LYS A 221 10.65 -8.64 20.51
N TYR A 222 10.08 -8.17 19.39
CA TYR A 222 10.79 -8.05 18.13
C TYR A 222 10.96 -6.61 17.66
N PHE A 223 10.04 -5.71 17.96
CA PHE A 223 9.94 -4.42 17.30
C PHE A 223 10.11 -3.26 18.29
N ASP A 224 11.30 -2.64 18.30
CA ASP A 224 11.58 -1.48 19.15
C ASP A 224 10.71 -0.28 18.73
N PRO A 225 9.92 0.34 19.65
CA PRO A 225 9.12 1.53 19.35
C PRO A 225 9.93 2.74 18.85
N LYS A 226 11.23 2.78 19.06
CA LYS A 226 12.11 3.82 18.51
C LYS A 226 12.25 3.73 17.00
N ILE A 227 12.19 2.51 16.45
CA ILE A 227 12.37 2.21 15.03
C ILE A 227 11.02 2.04 14.32
N PHE A 228 10.02 1.49 15.05
CA PHE A 228 8.76 1.09 14.46
C PHE A 228 7.58 1.95 14.90
N ALA A 229 6.65 2.16 13.96
CA ALA A 229 5.32 2.71 14.20
C ALA A 229 4.25 1.67 13.82
N ILE A 230 3.14 1.68 14.52
CA ILE A 230 2.03 0.77 14.27
C ILE A 230 0.96 1.49 13.45
N LYS A 231 0.57 0.90 12.34
CA LYS A 231 -0.57 1.34 11.54
C LYS A 231 -1.65 0.27 11.59
N ILE A 232 -2.83 0.64 12.05
CA ILE A 232 -4.00 -0.23 12.07
C ILE A 232 -4.99 0.25 11.03
N THR A 233 -5.40 -0.68 10.15
CA THR A 233 -6.35 -0.44 9.07
C THR A 233 -7.52 -1.40 9.18
N PRO A 234 -8.71 -1.05 8.69
CA PRO A 234 -9.80 -2.01 8.55
C PRO A 234 -9.46 -3.07 7.50
N ILE A 235 -10.06 -4.23 7.61
CA ILE A 235 -10.19 -5.15 6.48
C ILE A 235 -11.31 -4.60 5.60
N ASN A 236 -10.95 -4.22 4.38
CA ASN A 236 -11.93 -3.74 3.42
C ASN A 236 -12.77 -4.91 2.87
N PRO A 237 -14.04 -4.68 2.53
CA PRO A 237 -14.94 -5.70 2.02
C PRO A 237 -14.62 -6.06 0.55
N THR A 238 -13.44 -6.62 0.32
CA THR A 238 -13.01 -7.15 -0.97
C THR A 238 -13.71 -8.48 -1.29
N LEU A 239 -13.70 -8.91 -2.54
CA LEU A 239 -14.25 -10.21 -2.94
C LEU A 239 -13.58 -11.36 -2.18
N ASN A 240 -12.25 -11.28 -2.03
CA ASN A 240 -11.48 -12.28 -1.30
C ASN A 240 -11.74 -12.24 0.21
N ALA A 241 -11.85 -11.07 0.83
CA ALA A 241 -12.21 -10.94 2.24
C ALA A 241 -13.58 -11.58 2.52
N ILE A 242 -14.58 -11.31 1.67
CA ILE A 242 -15.93 -11.91 1.78
C ILE A 242 -15.85 -13.43 1.59
N LYS A 243 -15.13 -13.92 0.57
CA LYS A 243 -14.95 -15.35 0.31
C LYS A 243 -14.33 -16.08 1.51
N HIS A 244 -13.38 -15.44 2.19
CA HIS A 244 -12.70 -16.01 3.36
C HIS A 244 -13.39 -15.64 4.69
N LYS A 245 -14.57 -15.00 4.65
CA LYS A 245 -15.37 -14.61 5.83
C LYS A 245 -14.58 -13.78 6.83
N LEU A 246 -13.69 -12.91 6.35
CA LEU A 246 -12.93 -12.02 7.18
C LEU A 246 -13.78 -10.81 7.57
N GLU A 247 -13.88 -10.54 8.87
CA GLU A 247 -14.56 -9.38 9.41
C GLU A 247 -13.55 -8.38 9.98
N SER A 248 -13.74 -7.11 9.69
CA SER A 248 -12.87 -6.07 10.24
C SER A 248 -13.08 -5.90 11.75
N TYR A 249 -11.97 -5.87 12.51
CA TYR A 249 -11.98 -5.46 13.92
C TYR A 249 -12.44 -3.99 14.07
N ILE A 250 -12.08 -3.14 13.09
CA ILE A 250 -12.46 -1.74 13.08
C ILE A 250 -13.75 -1.60 12.29
N LYS A 251 -14.82 -1.24 12.97
CA LYS A 251 -16.07 -0.73 12.37
C LYS A 251 -16.00 0.80 12.35
N SER A 252 -16.82 1.44 11.53
CA SER A 252 -16.88 2.90 11.38
C SER A 252 -17.21 3.65 12.67
N ASP A 253 -17.84 2.98 13.63
CA ASP A 253 -18.26 3.60 14.87
C ASP A 253 -17.13 3.60 15.90
N ILE A 254 -16.99 4.71 16.62
CA ILE A 254 -16.03 4.86 17.72
C ILE A 254 -16.33 3.76 18.74
N ASN A 255 -15.42 2.81 18.86
CA ASN A 255 -15.56 1.69 19.76
C ASN A 255 -14.53 1.82 20.88
N ASP A 256 -14.94 1.64 22.14
CA ASP A 256 -14.06 1.68 23.32
C ASP A 256 -12.85 0.74 23.18
N ASP A 257 -13.04 -0.41 22.53
CA ASP A 257 -11.97 -1.37 22.30
C ASP A 257 -10.87 -0.83 21.37
N LYS A 258 -11.24 -0.01 20.39
CA LYS A 258 -10.29 0.67 19.50
C LYS A 258 -9.42 1.64 20.30
N GLN A 259 -10.03 2.48 21.12
CA GLN A 259 -9.29 3.44 21.93
C GLN A 259 -8.40 2.73 22.95
N ARG A 260 -8.89 1.69 23.61
CA ARG A 260 -8.08 0.86 24.53
C ARG A 260 -6.86 0.25 23.88
N LEU A 261 -6.96 -0.21 22.61
CA LEU A 261 -5.81 -0.76 21.88
C LEU A 261 -4.78 0.33 21.57
N VAL A 262 -5.24 1.51 21.15
CA VAL A 262 -4.36 2.69 20.94
C VAL A 262 -3.61 3.02 22.19
N ASP A 263 -4.34 3.21 23.32
CA ASP A 263 -3.76 3.64 24.59
C ASP A 263 -2.71 2.64 25.08
N LYS A 264 -2.99 1.33 24.94
CA LYS A 264 -2.02 0.27 25.27
C LYS A 264 -0.77 0.35 24.42
N LEU A 265 -0.90 0.53 23.10
CA LEU A 265 0.25 0.65 22.18
C LEU A 265 1.06 1.91 22.48
N GLN A 266 0.42 3.04 22.72
CA GLN A 266 1.07 4.31 23.08
C GLN A 266 1.77 4.21 24.43
N THR A 267 1.15 3.57 25.44
CA THR A 267 1.78 3.28 26.73
C THR A 267 3.06 2.42 26.57
N CYS A 268 3.09 1.55 25.56
CA CYS A 268 4.29 0.80 25.19
C CYS A 268 5.31 1.58 24.34
N GLY A 269 5.05 2.87 24.06
CA GLY A 269 5.95 3.77 23.34
C GLY A 269 5.78 3.78 21.81
N TYR A 270 4.80 3.07 21.26
CA TYR A 270 4.59 3.06 19.82
C TYR A 270 3.82 4.31 19.34
N ASP A 271 4.34 4.95 18.29
CA ASP A 271 3.52 5.82 17.47
C ASP A 271 2.46 4.98 16.78
N THR A 272 1.20 5.29 17.04
CA THR A 272 0.07 4.50 16.53
C THR A 272 -0.80 5.35 15.60
N LEU A 273 -1.02 4.86 14.39
CA LEU A 273 -1.87 5.48 13.39
C LEU A 273 -3.06 4.56 13.07
N PHE A 274 -4.26 5.04 13.36
CA PHE A 274 -5.47 4.46 12.78
C PHE A 274 -5.74 5.09 11.43
N SER A 275 -5.70 4.29 10.39
CA SER A 275 -6.02 4.71 9.03
C SER A 275 -7.34 4.04 8.63
N VAL A 276 -8.43 4.62 9.09
CA VAL A 276 -9.77 4.09 8.78
C VAL A 276 -10.13 4.37 7.32
N GLY A 277 -9.50 5.37 6.70
CA GLY A 277 -9.89 5.89 5.39
C GLY A 277 -11.26 6.58 5.46
N GLU A 278 -11.64 7.24 4.39
CA GLU A 278 -13.03 7.62 4.18
C GLU A 278 -13.81 6.34 3.82
N LEU A 279 -14.99 6.14 4.42
CA LEU A 279 -15.89 5.03 4.04
C LEU A 279 -16.11 5.00 2.53
N GLU A 280 -16.11 6.17 1.94
CA GLU A 280 -16.24 6.39 0.52
C GLU A 280 -15.09 5.78 -0.30
N GLU A 281 -13.87 5.70 0.24
CA GLU A 281 -12.73 5.02 -0.42
C GLU A 281 -13.02 3.52 -0.65
N ASN A 282 -13.79 2.88 0.24
CA ASN A 282 -14.21 1.49 0.04
C ASN A 282 -15.21 1.38 -1.12
N LYS A 283 -16.14 2.34 -1.22
CA LYS A 283 -17.12 2.38 -2.29
C LYS A 283 -16.47 2.66 -3.65
N ILE A 284 -15.45 3.54 -3.67
CA ILE A 284 -14.61 3.81 -4.84
C ILE A 284 -13.71 2.60 -5.15
N GLY A 285 -13.39 1.75 -4.17
CA GLY A 285 -12.43 0.65 -4.31
C GLY A 285 -10.98 1.13 -4.44
N SER A 286 -10.67 2.33 -3.96
CA SER A 286 -9.33 2.92 -4.03
C SER A 286 -8.34 2.33 -3.02
N ASN A 287 -8.84 1.65 -1.97
CA ASN A 287 -8.02 1.02 -0.93
C ASN A 287 -7.44 -0.34 -1.38
N CYS A 288 -8.07 -1.46 -0.99
CA CYS A 288 -7.57 -2.82 -1.22
C CYS A 288 -8.31 -3.57 -2.33
N GLY A 289 -9.38 -2.98 -2.88
CA GLY A 289 -10.17 -3.59 -3.93
C GLY A 289 -9.49 -3.54 -5.30
N GLN A 290 -9.96 -4.37 -6.20
CA GLN A 290 -9.47 -4.41 -7.58
C GLN A 290 -10.66 -4.35 -8.55
N TYR A 291 -10.82 -3.20 -9.21
CA TYR A 291 -11.84 -3.06 -10.23
C TYR A 291 -11.60 -3.92 -11.47
N ILE A 292 -10.34 -4.26 -11.77
CA ILE A 292 -10.01 -5.20 -12.86
C ILE A 292 -10.77 -6.51 -12.68
N LYS A 293 -10.83 -7.04 -11.47
CA LYS A 293 -11.59 -8.26 -11.20
C LYS A 293 -13.07 -8.08 -11.49
N ARG A 294 -13.64 -6.93 -11.12
CA ARG A 294 -15.03 -6.60 -11.44
C ARG A 294 -15.24 -6.30 -12.92
N TYR A 295 -14.27 -5.70 -13.59
CA TYR A 295 -14.33 -5.40 -15.02
C TYR A 295 -14.49 -6.67 -15.85
N PHE A 296 -13.84 -7.77 -15.45
CA PHE A 296 -13.98 -9.07 -16.11
C PHE A 296 -15.14 -9.92 -15.57
N ASP A 297 -15.49 -9.80 -14.30
CA ASP A 297 -16.59 -10.52 -13.64
C ASP A 297 -17.91 -9.70 -13.75
N VAL A 298 -18.29 -9.28 -14.94
CA VAL A 298 -19.51 -8.48 -15.20
C VAL A 298 -20.73 -9.11 -14.49
N GLY A 299 -21.26 -8.40 -13.47
CA GLY A 299 -22.56 -8.72 -12.86
C GLY A 299 -22.63 -8.88 -11.34
N LYS A 300 -21.54 -8.95 -10.61
CA LYS A 300 -21.61 -9.07 -9.13
C LYS A 300 -21.52 -7.70 -8.45
N LYS A 301 -22.67 -7.14 -8.07
CA LYS A 301 -22.71 -5.99 -7.14
C LYS A 301 -22.45 -6.48 -5.72
N ILE A 302 -21.52 -5.81 -5.01
CA ILE A 302 -21.24 -6.03 -3.60
C ILE A 302 -21.66 -4.78 -2.85
N THR A 303 -22.57 -4.92 -1.89
CA THR A 303 -23.03 -3.80 -1.06
C THR A 303 -21.87 -3.27 -0.19
N GLY A 304 -21.66 -1.97 -0.17
CA GLY A 304 -20.64 -1.30 0.66
C GLY A 304 -19.25 -1.20 0.03
N THR A 305 -19.07 -1.73 -1.19
CA THR A 305 -17.80 -1.62 -1.94
C THR A 305 -18.07 -1.58 -3.44
N TYR A 306 -17.20 -0.91 -4.21
CA TYR A 306 -17.33 -0.79 -5.68
C TYR A 306 -18.71 -0.27 -6.14
N GLU A 307 -19.26 0.70 -5.42
CA GLU A 307 -20.59 1.26 -5.73
C GLU A 307 -20.54 2.25 -6.90
N TYR A 308 -19.36 2.83 -7.18
CA TYR A 308 -19.17 3.77 -8.27
C TYR A 308 -19.04 3.03 -9.60
N ASP A 309 -19.71 3.55 -10.61
CA ASP A 309 -19.65 2.98 -11.96
C ASP A 309 -18.29 3.24 -12.61
N LEU A 310 -17.85 2.28 -13.42
CA LEU A 310 -16.71 2.44 -14.29
C LEU A 310 -17.16 3.28 -15.50
N VAL A 311 -16.50 4.40 -15.73
CA VAL A 311 -16.68 5.22 -16.92
C VAL A 311 -15.59 4.86 -17.90
N GLU A 312 -15.97 4.43 -19.09
CA GLU A 312 -15.02 4.18 -20.19
C GLU A 312 -14.40 5.52 -20.61
N ASP A 313 -13.09 5.57 -20.68
CA ASP A 313 -12.37 6.70 -21.26
C ASP A 313 -12.30 6.44 -22.78
N LEU A 314 -13.21 7.04 -23.51
CA LEU A 314 -13.30 6.99 -24.98
C LEU A 314 -12.20 7.82 -25.64
#